data_2290b544a4f7bca1449c1db53ee7cc1e
#
_entry.id   2290b544a4f7bca1449c1db53ee7cc1e
#
_cell.length_a   1.000
_cell.length_b   1.000
_cell.length_c   1.000
_cell.angle_alpha   90.00
_cell.angle_beta   90.00
_cell.angle_gamma   90.00
#
_symmetry.space_group_name_H-M   'P 1'
#
loop_
_entity.id
_entity.type
_entity.pdbx_description
1 polymer ?
#
loop_
_entity_poly.entity_id
_entity_poly.type
_entity_poly.pdbx_seq_one_letter_code
_entity_poly.pdbx_strand_id
1 'polypeptide(L)'
;MPEMIEARVIRLGAQGDGVIEGPKGPLHVPFALPGELVRVTPEGKSAVLDAVIEPSPGRVQPVCAVFGRCGGCQLQHLAPEAIAAFKREAIRTALAHRGFDDVEILPTKSLPPGERRRVKFAVLRVGKRIFFGFHERRAHRLVDIETCPAILPGLSRLIAPLRALAHRLAFEAATVTLLPGGTDLALDGAKIRLDLAAREALAEFSNTHDVARITVAGETVLERGAPNLSFGGTLVAPPPAGFLQPSAAGEAALVEAVLARLGEGHRRAIDLFAGCGTFSLPLAKLMPVIAYEGDAAAVAALGRGWRQGRGLKHVEATRRDLYRRPVEAVEFDAGDVVVIDPPREGAEAQVRTLADSPVRRIIAVSCSPASFARDARILAEAGFRLGPVLPVDQFAWSSHVELVSHFER
;
A
#
# COMPACT_ATOMS: atom_id res chain seq x y z
N MET A 1 35.92 17.86 -8.33
CA MET A 1 35.00 16.71 -8.24
C MET A 1 34.99 16.27 -6.79
N PRO A 2 33.87 15.84 -6.21
CA PRO A 2 33.91 15.29 -4.87
C PRO A 2 34.84 14.07 -4.85
N GLU A 3 35.66 13.97 -3.82
CA GLU A 3 36.63 12.89 -3.63
C GLU A 3 35.86 11.60 -3.33
N MET A 4 36.16 10.51 -4.05
CA MET A 4 35.61 9.19 -3.76
C MET A 4 36.10 8.69 -2.41
N ILE A 5 35.24 8.08 -1.64
CA ILE A 5 35.57 7.49 -0.34
C ILE A 5 35.23 6.01 -0.29
N GLU A 6 35.99 5.24 0.48
CA GLU A 6 35.66 3.86 0.83
C GLU A 6 35.16 3.82 2.27
N ALA A 7 34.02 3.17 2.46
CA ALA A 7 33.40 3.09 3.78
C ALA A 7 32.61 1.80 3.96
N ARG A 8 32.48 1.37 5.22
CA ARG A 8 31.65 0.21 5.55
C ARG A 8 30.21 0.66 5.84
N VAL A 9 29.27 -0.04 5.25
CA VAL A 9 27.82 0.21 5.49
C VAL A 9 27.44 -0.31 6.86
N ILE A 10 26.93 0.57 7.73
CA ILE A 10 26.62 0.28 9.12
C ILE A 10 25.24 -0.37 9.27
N ARG A 11 24.24 0.18 8.58
CA ARG A 11 22.82 -0.25 8.67
C ARG A 11 22.05 0.19 7.45
N LEU A 12 20.79 -0.27 7.32
CA LEU A 12 19.82 0.32 6.41
C LEU A 12 19.10 1.50 7.08
N GLY A 13 18.88 2.54 6.31
CA GLY A 13 17.97 3.62 6.68
C GLY A 13 16.51 3.24 6.40
N ALA A 14 15.56 4.02 6.89
CA ALA A 14 14.11 3.75 6.77
C ALA A 14 13.60 3.58 5.34
N GLN A 15 14.31 4.10 4.33
CA GLN A 15 13.97 3.96 2.92
C GLN A 15 14.73 2.83 2.21
N GLY A 16 15.44 1.98 2.96
CA GLY A 16 16.21 0.86 2.42
C GLY A 16 17.56 1.26 1.81
N ASP A 17 18.05 2.48 2.04
CA ASP A 17 19.39 2.90 1.65
C ASP A 17 20.40 2.47 2.71
N GLY A 18 21.59 2.01 2.32
CA GLY A 18 22.70 1.81 3.22
C GLY A 18 23.11 3.14 3.86
N VAL A 19 23.55 3.10 5.13
CA VAL A 19 24.07 4.27 5.84
C VAL A 19 25.54 4.04 6.14
N ILE A 20 26.39 5.01 5.75
CA ILE A 20 27.82 5.04 6.04
C ILE A 20 28.17 6.29 6.85
N GLU A 21 29.30 6.27 7.57
CA GLU A 21 29.91 7.47 8.11
C GLU A 21 30.62 8.22 7.00
N GLY A 22 30.20 9.46 6.77
CA GLY A 22 30.85 10.37 5.83
C GLY A 22 31.62 11.47 6.55
N PRO A 23 32.44 12.27 5.85
CA PRO A 23 33.26 13.32 6.42
C PRO A 23 32.50 14.41 7.19
N LYS A 24 31.22 14.59 6.90
CA LYS A 24 30.34 15.61 7.50
C LYS A 24 29.11 15.00 8.20
N GLY A 25 29.18 13.71 8.56
CA GLY A 25 28.07 12.96 9.15
C GLY A 25 27.52 11.87 8.23
N PRO A 26 26.45 11.19 8.64
CA PRO A 26 25.95 10.02 7.93
C PRO A 26 25.49 10.34 6.49
N LEU A 27 25.88 9.47 5.56
CA LEU A 27 25.49 9.52 4.16
C LEU A 27 24.59 8.32 3.82
N HIS A 28 23.55 8.56 3.02
CA HIS A 28 22.65 7.52 2.53
C HIS A 28 23.11 7.05 1.14
N VAL A 29 23.39 5.75 1.03
CA VAL A 29 23.90 5.11 -0.18
C VAL A 29 22.82 4.15 -0.74
N PRO A 30 22.09 4.52 -1.78
CA PRO A 30 21.14 3.61 -2.42
C PRO A 30 21.81 2.30 -2.85
N PHE A 31 21.10 1.19 -2.66
CA PHE A 31 21.53 -0.15 -3.08
C PHE A 31 22.77 -0.73 -2.39
N ALA A 32 23.30 -0.09 -1.35
CA ALA A 32 24.32 -0.64 -0.49
C ALA A 32 23.70 -1.36 0.72
N LEU A 33 24.31 -2.47 1.17
CA LEU A 33 23.80 -3.34 2.23
C LEU A 33 24.69 -3.32 3.48
N PRO A 34 24.14 -3.54 4.67
CA PRO A 34 24.90 -3.59 5.91
C PRO A 34 26.06 -4.59 5.85
N GLY A 35 27.21 -4.18 6.37
CA GLY A 35 28.45 -4.96 6.39
C GLY A 35 29.28 -4.87 5.13
N GLU A 36 28.77 -4.33 4.01
CA GLU A 36 29.54 -4.15 2.79
C GLU A 36 30.62 -3.08 2.92
N LEU A 37 31.78 -3.33 2.34
CA LEU A 37 32.75 -2.29 2.02
C LEU A 37 32.41 -1.74 0.63
N VAL A 38 32.12 -0.44 0.55
CA VAL A 38 31.68 0.22 -0.67
C VAL A 38 32.57 1.39 -1.02
N ARG A 39 32.71 1.65 -2.33
CA ARG A 39 33.29 2.88 -2.85
C ARG A 39 32.16 3.76 -3.31
N VAL A 40 32.14 5.02 -2.87
CA VAL A 40 31.04 5.95 -3.11
C VAL A 40 31.55 7.36 -3.43
N THR A 41 30.76 8.10 -4.21
CA THR A 41 30.96 9.51 -4.48
C THR A 41 29.90 10.31 -3.69
N PRO A 42 30.30 11.12 -2.68
CA PRO A 42 29.37 11.91 -1.89
C PRO A 42 28.62 12.97 -2.68
N GLU A 43 27.28 13.07 -2.45
CA GLU A 43 26.38 14.08 -3.02
C GLU A 43 25.45 14.65 -1.95
N GLY A 44 25.88 15.71 -1.24
CA GLY A 44 25.09 16.31 -0.15
C GLY A 44 24.94 15.36 1.05
N LYS A 45 23.70 14.94 1.35
CA LYS A 45 23.36 13.96 2.40
C LYS A 45 23.26 12.52 1.87
N SER A 46 23.53 12.33 0.58
CA SER A 46 23.53 11.01 -0.07
C SER A 46 24.90 10.75 -0.69
N ALA A 47 25.11 9.53 -1.18
CA ALA A 47 26.25 9.23 -2.02
C ALA A 47 25.82 8.26 -3.15
N VAL A 48 26.50 8.37 -4.28
CA VAL A 48 26.37 7.42 -5.38
C VAL A 48 27.22 6.20 -5.08
N LEU A 49 26.68 5.01 -5.24
CA LEU A 49 27.39 3.75 -5.13
C LEU A 49 28.18 3.50 -6.41
N ASP A 50 29.50 3.64 -6.36
CA ASP A 50 30.38 3.38 -7.51
C ASP A 50 30.74 1.90 -7.62
N ALA A 51 31.05 1.25 -6.48
CA ALA A 51 31.35 -0.18 -6.44
C ALA A 51 31.07 -0.80 -5.05
N VAL A 52 30.72 -2.07 -5.05
CA VAL A 52 30.74 -2.93 -3.87
C VAL A 52 32.08 -3.68 -3.89
N ILE A 53 32.97 -3.40 -2.93
CA ILE A 53 34.32 -4.00 -2.83
C ILE A 53 34.22 -5.36 -2.14
N GLU A 54 33.55 -5.37 -0.98
CA GLU A 54 33.28 -6.60 -0.21
C GLU A 54 31.76 -6.75 -0.06
N PRO A 55 31.13 -7.72 -0.77
CA PRO A 55 29.70 -7.89 -0.68
C PRO A 55 29.24 -8.51 0.64
N SER A 56 28.06 -8.13 1.10
CA SER A 56 27.37 -8.79 2.21
C SER A 56 26.94 -10.22 1.83
N PRO A 57 26.99 -11.20 2.78
CA PRO A 57 26.41 -12.53 2.56
C PRO A 57 24.93 -12.52 2.21
N GLY A 58 24.20 -11.49 2.62
CA GLY A 58 22.78 -11.30 2.30
C GLY A 58 22.51 -10.66 0.94
N ARG A 59 23.57 -10.36 0.14
CA ARG A 59 23.37 -9.81 -1.21
C ARG A 59 22.96 -10.90 -2.20
N VAL A 60 21.89 -10.64 -2.94
CA VAL A 60 21.40 -11.54 -4.01
C VAL A 60 21.32 -10.79 -5.34
N GLN A 61 21.30 -11.54 -6.45
CA GLN A 61 21.12 -10.95 -7.77
C GLN A 61 19.66 -10.50 -7.97
N PRO A 62 19.42 -9.22 -8.31
CA PRO A 62 18.08 -8.73 -8.62
C PRO A 62 17.48 -9.44 -9.84
N VAL A 63 16.18 -9.77 -9.77
CA VAL A 63 15.47 -10.45 -10.86
C VAL A 63 14.96 -9.49 -11.96
N CYS A 64 14.95 -8.18 -11.69
CA CYS A 64 14.45 -7.15 -12.60
C CYS A 64 15.58 -6.47 -13.36
N ALA A 65 15.51 -6.49 -14.70
CA ALA A 65 16.53 -5.90 -15.57
C ALA A 65 16.68 -4.36 -15.42
N VAL A 66 15.67 -3.69 -14.89
CA VAL A 66 15.67 -2.23 -14.66
C VAL A 66 15.80 -1.88 -13.16
N PHE A 67 16.15 -2.84 -12.31
CA PHE A 67 16.47 -2.57 -10.92
C PHE A 67 17.65 -1.58 -10.82
N GLY A 68 17.61 -0.68 -9.85
CA GLY A 68 18.59 0.41 -9.71
C GLY A 68 18.20 1.69 -10.47
N ARG A 69 17.34 1.59 -11.49
CA ARG A 69 16.80 2.73 -12.23
C ARG A 69 15.35 3.00 -11.90
N CYS A 70 14.50 1.97 -11.98
CA CYS A 70 13.08 2.06 -11.64
C CYS A 70 12.89 2.32 -10.14
N GLY A 71 12.04 3.31 -9.79
CA GLY A 71 11.75 3.69 -8.40
C GLY A 71 10.80 2.73 -7.67
N GLY A 72 10.27 1.71 -8.33
CA GLY A 72 9.27 0.80 -7.76
C GLY A 72 9.80 -0.18 -6.70
N CYS A 73 11.10 -0.54 -6.77
CA CYS A 73 11.73 -1.50 -5.87
C CYS A 73 13.06 -0.96 -5.33
N GLN A 74 13.32 -1.17 -4.03
CA GLN A 74 14.52 -0.71 -3.36
C GLN A 74 15.42 -1.86 -2.87
N LEU A 75 14.85 -3.08 -2.68
CA LEU A 75 15.48 -4.16 -1.91
C LEU A 75 15.59 -5.48 -2.68
N GLN A 76 15.51 -5.49 -4.04
CA GLN A 76 15.65 -6.75 -4.81
C GLN A 76 17.04 -7.41 -4.69
N HIS A 77 18.04 -6.65 -4.27
CA HIS A 77 19.40 -7.11 -4.06
C HIS A 77 19.65 -7.66 -2.64
N LEU A 78 18.62 -7.68 -1.78
CA LEU A 78 18.69 -8.18 -0.41
C LEU A 78 17.91 -9.50 -0.29
N ALA A 79 18.47 -10.48 0.41
CA ALA A 79 17.83 -11.77 0.66
C ALA A 79 16.47 -11.61 1.39
N PRO A 80 15.46 -12.44 1.09
CA PRO A 80 14.11 -12.31 1.66
C PRO A 80 14.07 -12.27 3.19
N GLU A 81 14.88 -13.10 3.85
CA GLU A 81 14.96 -13.18 5.31
C GLU A 81 15.49 -11.87 5.90
N ALA A 82 16.48 -11.26 5.23
CA ALA A 82 17.04 -9.97 5.64
C ALA A 82 16.05 -8.81 5.37
N ILE A 83 15.22 -8.88 4.31
CA ILE A 83 14.13 -7.93 4.09
C ILE A 83 13.10 -8.02 5.23
N ALA A 84 12.71 -9.22 5.63
CA ALA A 84 11.78 -9.44 6.73
C ALA A 84 12.33 -8.89 8.06
N ALA A 85 13.60 -9.13 8.34
CA ALA A 85 14.30 -8.59 9.52
C ALA A 85 14.37 -7.06 9.48
N PHE A 86 14.72 -6.46 8.34
CA PHE A 86 14.76 -5.01 8.14
C PHE A 86 13.40 -4.36 8.42
N LYS A 87 12.31 -4.91 7.91
CA LYS A 87 10.95 -4.38 8.11
C LYS A 87 10.51 -4.47 9.57
N ARG A 88 10.85 -5.58 10.23
CA ARG A 88 10.62 -5.75 11.68
C ARG A 88 11.39 -4.72 12.49
N GLU A 89 12.66 -4.49 12.14
CA GLU A 89 13.52 -3.51 12.81
C GLU A 89 13.07 -2.07 12.60
N ALA A 90 12.53 -1.75 11.41
CA ALA A 90 11.96 -0.44 11.14
C ALA A 90 10.77 -0.12 12.07
N ILE A 91 9.92 -1.11 12.36
CA ILE A 91 8.82 -0.98 13.33
C ILE A 91 9.39 -0.80 14.74
N ARG A 92 10.35 -1.65 15.16
CA ARG A 92 10.98 -1.55 16.49
C ARG A 92 11.57 -0.17 16.72
N THR A 93 12.37 0.31 15.77
CA THR A 93 12.98 1.64 15.83
C THR A 93 11.96 2.76 15.95
N ALA A 94 10.89 2.71 15.16
CA ALA A 94 9.82 3.73 15.22
C ALA A 94 9.10 3.75 16.58
N LEU A 95 8.83 2.59 17.14
CA LEU A 95 8.21 2.43 18.46
C LEU A 95 9.15 2.88 19.60
N ALA A 96 10.42 2.48 19.57
CA ALA A 96 11.42 2.88 20.57
C ALA A 96 11.59 4.41 20.62
N HIS A 97 11.58 5.10 19.48
CA HIS A 97 11.60 6.57 19.43
C HIS A 97 10.40 7.24 20.12
N ARG A 98 9.36 6.46 20.45
CA ARG A 98 8.15 6.93 21.17
C ARG A 98 8.01 6.30 22.55
N GLY A 99 9.06 5.64 23.06
CA GLY A 99 9.11 5.06 24.41
C GLY A 99 8.39 3.71 24.53
N PHE A 100 8.33 2.93 23.44
CA PHE A 100 7.83 1.56 23.42
C PHE A 100 8.98 0.57 23.18
N ASP A 101 9.85 0.42 24.18
CA ASP A 101 11.07 -0.41 24.07
C ASP A 101 10.77 -1.92 24.21
N ASP A 102 9.77 -2.28 25.03
CA ASP A 102 9.46 -3.66 25.42
C ASP A 102 8.28 -4.28 24.62
N VAL A 103 7.77 -3.60 23.58
CA VAL A 103 6.67 -4.12 22.80
C VAL A 103 7.10 -5.30 21.94
N GLU A 104 6.40 -6.41 22.07
CA GLU A 104 6.64 -7.60 21.26
C GLU A 104 6.35 -7.32 19.79
N ILE A 105 7.34 -7.55 18.92
CA ILE A 105 7.16 -7.50 17.47
C ILE A 105 7.28 -8.93 16.94
N LEU A 106 6.16 -9.45 16.49
CA LEU A 106 6.04 -10.80 15.96
C LEU A 106 6.91 -11.00 14.71
N PRO A 107 7.20 -12.24 14.31
CA PRO A 107 7.84 -12.52 13.03
C PRO A 107 7.06 -11.91 11.87
N THR A 108 7.77 -11.35 10.88
CA THR A 108 7.14 -10.75 9.70
C THR A 108 6.41 -11.83 8.89
N LYS A 109 5.11 -11.61 8.63
CA LYS A 109 4.33 -12.43 7.69
C LYS A 109 4.69 -11.98 6.27
N SER A 110 5.75 -12.59 5.71
CA SER A 110 6.22 -12.29 4.35
C SER A 110 5.34 -12.96 3.30
N LEU A 111 5.02 -12.24 2.23
CA LEU A 111 4.23 -12.73 1.11
C LEU A 111 5.12 -12.86 -0.14
N PRO A 112 4.77 -13.77 -1.06
CA PRO A 112 5.53 -13.95 -2.30
C PRO A 112 5.62 -12.65 -3.12
N PRO A 113 6.71 -12.41 -3.84
CA PRO A 113 6.76 -11.36 -4.85
C PRO A 113 5.85 -11.67 -6.04
N GLY A 114 5.52 -10.65 -6.84
CA GLY A 114 4.71 -10.84 -8.04
C GLY A 114 3.19 -10.91 -7.79
N GLU A 115 2.75 -10.65 -6.57
CA GLU A 115 1.34 -10.75 -6.14
C GLU A 115 0.58 -9.42 -6.25
N ARG A 116 1.24 -8.34 -6.70
CA ARG A 116 0.60 -7.02 -6.77
C ARG A 116 -0.46 -6.99 -7.87
N ARG A 117 -1.73 -6.84 -7.47
CA ARG A 117 -2.91 -6.86 -8.35
C ARG A 117 -3.32 -5.48 -8.89
N ARG A 118 -2.72 -4.40 -8.40
CA ARG A 118 -3.02 -3.02 -8.80
C ARG A 118 -1.74 -2.24 -9.07
N VAL A 119 -1.71 -1.56 -10.22
CA VAL A 119 -0.55 -0.78 -10.68
C VAL A 119 -1.00 0.47 -11.41
N LYS A 120 -0.26 1.57 -11.23
CA LYS A 120 -0.42 2.79 -12.04
C LYS A 120 0.84 2.96 -12.88
N PHE A 121 0.71 2.75 -14.18
CA PHE A 121 1.76 3.03 -15.15
C PHE A 121 1.73 4.51 -15.54
N ALA A 122 2.89 5.10 -15.72
CA ALA A 122 3.05 6.42 -16.34
C ALA A 122 3.37 6.26 -17.83
N VAL A 123 2.95 7.24 -18.62
CA VAL A 123 3.13 7.26 -20.07
C VAL A 123 3.74 8.60 -20.47
N LEU A 124 4.83 8.55 -21.21
CA LEU A 124 5.48 9.74 -21.77
C LEU A 124 5.63 9.60 -23.27
N ARG A 125 5.13 10.59 -23.99
CA ARG A 125 5.24 10.65 -25.44
C ARG A 125 6.34 11.65 -25.84
N VAL A 126 7.33 11.17 -26.59
CA VAL A 126 8.42 12.01 -27.14
C VAL A 126 8.46 11.81 -28.65
N GLY A 127 7.90 12.74 -29.41
CA GLY A 127 7.69 12.59 -30.85
C GLY A 127 6.80 11.38 -31.16
N LYS A 128 7.31 10.41 -31.91
CA LYS A 128 6.62 9.15 -32.24
C LYS A 128 6.84 8.03 -31.22
N ARG A 129 7.77 8.20 -30.28
CA ARG A 129 8.12 7.19 -29.29
C ARG A 129 7.24 7.32 -28.04
N ILE A 130 6.74 6.18 -27.56
CA ILE A 130 6.02 6.06 -26.29
C ILE A 130 6.94 5.36 -25.29
N PHE A 131 7.20 6.03 -24.18
CA PHE A 131 7.78 5.43 -22.99
C PHE A 131 6.63 5.03 -22.05
N PHE A 132 6.67 3.80 -21.57
CA PHE A 132 5.61 3.24 -20.72
C PHE A 132 6.21 2.49 -19.55
N GLY A 133 5.89 2.90 -18.31
CA GLY A 133 6.45 2.25 -17.13
C GLY A 133 6.34 3.07 -15.86
N PHE A 134 7.44 3.22 -15.14
CA PHE A 134 7.49 3.88 -13.83
C PHE A 134 8.55 4.98 -13.80
N HIS A 135 8.37 5.95 -12.90
CA HIS A 135 9.41 6.96 -12.68
C HIS A 135 10.66 6.38 -12.00
N GLU A 136 11.80 6.97 -12.29
CA GLU A 136 13.02 6.75 -11.53
C GLU A 136 12.82 7.18 -10.08
N ARG A 137 13.62 6.64 -9.19
CA ARG A 137 13.59 7.01 -7.77
C ARG A 137 13.95 8.49 -7.60
N ARG A 138 13.07 9.26 -6.94
CA ARG A 138 13.25 10.70 -6.67
C ARG A 138 13.47 11.56 -7.93
N ALA A 139 13.03 11.10 -9.08
CA ALA A 139 13.13 11.84 -10.34
C ALA A 139 11.84 11.73 -11.16
N HIS A 140 11.62 12.71 -12.04
CA HIS A 140 10.50 12.71 -12.99
C HIS A 140 10.79 11.94 -14.28
N ARG A 141 12.00 11.39 -14.43
CA ARG A 141 12.37 10.60 -15.60
C ARG A 141 11.62 9.27 -15.59
N LEU A 142 11.06 8.89 -16.74
CA LEU A 142 10.35 7.63 -16.89
C LEU A 142 11.30 6.52 -17.33
N VAL A 143 11.25 5.39 -16.64
CA VAL A 143 11.90 4.14 -17.01
C VAL A 143 10.92 3.34 -17.87
N ASP A 144 11.29 3.11 -19.13
CA ASP A 144 10.54 2.26 -20.05
C ASP A 144 10.72 0.78 -19.65
N ILE A 145 9.62 0.04 -19.53
CA ILE A 145 9.64 -1.36 -19.07
C ILE A 145 8.89 -2.27 -20.05
N GLU A 146 9.36 -3.49 -20.20
CA GLU A 146 8.69 -4.54 -20.97
C GLU A 146 7.96 -5.52 -20.04
N THR A 147 8.51 -5.74 -18.86
CA THR A 147 7.97 -6.64 -17.83
C THR A 147 8.17 -6.04 -16.44
N CYS A 148 7.41 -6.52 -15.46
CA CYS A 148 7.60 -6.16 -14.07
C CYS A 148 7.38 -7.39 -13.16
N PRO A 149 8.42 -7.90 -12.48
CA PRO A 149 8.29 -9.08 -11.62
C PRO A 149 7.57 -8.81 -10.30
N ALA A 150 7.28 -7.54 -9.96
CA ALA A 150 6.57 -7.18 -8.72
C ALA A 150 5.04 -7.24 -8.84
N ILE A 151 4.49 -7.29 -10.07
CA ILE A 151 3.05 -7.32 -10.32
C ILE A 151 2.61 -8.70 -10.80
N LEU A 152 1.30 -8.98 -10.68
CA LEU A 152 0.74 -10.23 -11.23
C LEU A 152 1.10 -10.42 -12.71
N PRO A 153 1.41 -11.63 -13.16
CA PRO A 153 1.74 -11.90 -14.56
C PRO A 153 0.67 -11.41 -15.55
N GLY A 154 -0.61 -11.46 -15.14
CA GLY A 154 -1.72 -10.92 -15.94
C GLY A 154 -1.60 -9.42 -16.21
N LEU A 155 -1.16 -8.62 -15.22
CA LEU A 155 -0.90 -7.19 -15.40
C LEU A 155 0.36 -6.94 -16.24
N SER A 156 1.41 -7.74 -16.05
CA SER A 156 2.65 -7.60 -16.82
C SER A 156 2.41 -7.81 -18.32
N ARG A 157 1.52 -8.75 -18.68
CA ARG A 157 1.12 -8.99 -20.07
C ARG A 157 0.39 -7.83 -20.75
N LEU A 158 -0.21 -6.92 -19.96
CA LEU A 158 -0.88 -5.74 -20.49
C LEU A 158 0.05 -4.56 -20.82
N ILE A 159 1.34 -4.62 -20.46
CA ILE A 159 2.31 -3.53 -20.69
C ILE A 159 2.43 -3.21 -22.19
N ALA A 160 2.71 -4.20 -23.04
CA ALA A 160 2.84 -4.00 -24.47
C ALA A 160 1.53 -3.58 -25.15
N PRO A 161 0.35 -4.21 -24.88
CA PRO A 161 -0.94 -3.75 -25.36
C PRO A 161 -1.28 -2.30 -24.95
N LEU A 162 -1.04 -1.92 -23.69
CA LEU A 162 -1.32 -0.55 -23.23
C LEU A 162 -0.38 0.47 -23.89
N ARG A 163 0.89 0.12 -24.11
CA ARG A 163 1.80 0.96 -24.89
C ARG A 163 1.30 1.13 -26.33
N ALA A 164 0.78 0.09 -26.97
CA ALA A 164 0.17 0.17 -28.29
C ALA A 164 -1.09 1.05 -28.29
N LEU A 165 -1.95 0.90 -27.28
CA LEU A 165 -3.13 1.76 -27.10
C LEU A 165 -2.73 3.23 -26.93
N ALA A 166 -1.62 3.52 -26.25
CA ALA A 166 -1.11 4.87 -26.08
C ALA A 166 -0.68 5.55 -27.39
N HIS A 167 -0.47 4.83 -28.49
CA HIS A 167 -0.32 5.41 -29.82
C HIS A 167 -1.64 5.92 -30.40
N ARG A 168 -2.76 5.32 -30.02
CA ARG A 168 -4.11 5.66 -30.50
C ARG A 168 -4.81 6.70 -29.61
N LEU A 169 -4.56 6.64 -28.27
CA LEU A 169 -5.17 7.52 -27.26
C LEU A 169 -4.08 8.26 -26.49
N ALA A 170 -4.30 9.57 -26.26
CA ALA A 170 -3.32 10.44 -25.61
C ALA A 170 -3.45 10.44 -24.07
N PHE A 171 -3.45 9.25 -23.42
CA PHE A 171 -3.41 9.17 -21.96
C PHE A 171 -1.98 9.31 -21.42
N GLU A 172 -1.86 9.78 -20.18
CA GLU A 172 -0.61 10.06 -19.48
C GLU A 172 -0.37 9.06 -18.34
N ALA A 173 -1.43 8.39 -17.88
CA ALA A 173 -1.35 7.32 -16.90
C ALA A 173 -2.42 6.25 -17.17
N ALA A 174 -2.09 5.00 -16.81
CA ALA A 174 -3.00 3.87 -16.83
C ALA A 174 -2.98 3.16 -15.47
N THR A 175 -4.07 3.24 -14.72
CA THR A 175 -4.26 2.44 -13.52
C THR A 175 -4.97 1.16 -13.90
N VAL A 176 -4.32 0.02 -13.65
CA VAL A 176 -4.85 -1.31 -13.96
C VAL A 176 -4.99 -2.09 -12.67
N THR A 177 -6.17 -2.68 -12.46
CA THR A 177 -6.44 -3.56 -11.33
C THR A 177 -6.96 -4.89 -11.85
N LEU A 178 -6.27 -5.97 -11.51
CA LEU A 178 -6.69 -7.32 -11.86
C LEU A 178 -7.46 -7.93 -10.69
N LEU A 179 -8.73 -8.21 -10.92
CA LEU A 179 -9.66 -8.76 -9.93
C LEU A 179 -10.24 -10.09 -10.42
N PRO A 180 -10.75 -10.94 -9.52
CA PRO A 180 -11.41 -12.18 -9.93
C PRO A 180 -12.58 -11.97 -10.90
N GLY A 181 -13.32 -10.87 -10.76
CA GLY A 181 -14.43 -10.50 -11.66
C GLY A 181 -14.00 -9.82 -12.95
N GLY A 182 -12.70 -9.66 -13.23
CA GLY A 182 -12.18 -9.06 -14.46
C GLY A 182 -11.22 -7.88 -14.22
N THR A 183 -10.60 -7.44 -15.30
CA THR A 183 -9.66 -6.32 -15.28
C THR A 183 -10.39 -4.98 -15.26
N ASP A 184 -10.01 -4.09 -14.34
CA ASP A 184 -10.42 -2.69 -14.29
C ASP A 184 -9.30 -1.79 -14.82
N LEU A 185 -9.58 -0.98 -15.84
CA LEU A 185 -8.64 -0.07 -16.47
C LEU A 185 -9.14 1.37 -16.34
N ALA A 186 -8.36 2.22 -15.70
CA ALA A 186 -8.62 3.66 -15.67
C ALA A 186 -7.48 4.41 -16.39
N LEU A 187 -7.85 5.23 -17.36
CA LEU A 187 -6.96 6.03 -18.18
C LEU A 187 -7.10 7.51 -17.78
N ASP A 188 -5.99 8.13 -17.40
CA ASP A 188 -5.92 9.54 -17.03
C ASP A 188 -5.08 10.32 -18.05
N GLY A 189 -5.50 11.53 -18.38
CA GLY A 189 -4.76 12.44 -19.25
C GLY A 189 -5.64 13.59 -19.76
N ALA A 190 -5.13 14.81 -19.66
CA ALA A 190 -5.88 16.03 -20.03
C ALA A 190 -6.20 16.14 -21.53
N LYS A 191 -5.53 15.37 -22.38
CA LYS A 191 -5.65 15.43 -23.84
C LYS A 191 -6.45 14.29 -24.46
N ILE A 192 -7.07 13.42 -23.64
CA ILE A 192 -7.87 12.31 -24.14
C ILE A 192 -9.15 12.87 -24.80
N ARG A 193 -9.38 12.51 -26.06
CA ARG A 193 -10.64 12.80 -26.76
C ARG A 193 -11.36 11.50 -27.03
N LEU A 194 -12.62 11.41 -26.59
CA LEU A 194 -13.48 10.24 -26.76
C LEU A 194 -14.34 10.37 -28.02
N ASP A 195 -13.69 10.52 -29.18
CA ASP A 195 -14.36 10.42 -30.48
C ASP A 195 -14.70 8.95 -30.83
N LEU A 196 -15.31 8.74 -32.01
CA LEU A 196 -15.68 7.39 -32.44
C LEU A 196 -14.48 6.45 -32.52
N ALA A 197 -13.38 6.91 -33.11
CA ALA A 197 -12.17 6.08 -33.26
C ALA A 197 -11.56 5.67 -31.90
N ALA A 198 -11.59 6.60 -30.93
CA ALA A 198 -11.17 6.29 -29.57
C ALA A 198 -12.08 5.25 -28.89
N ARG A 199 -13.40 5.37 -29.04
CA ARG A 199 -14.38 4.41 -28.48
C ARG A 199 -14.23 3.02 -29.12
N GLU A 200 -14.03 2.95 -30.43
CA GLU A 200 -13.76 1.70 -31.15
C GLU A 200 -12.44 1.06 -30.66
N ALA A 201 -11.37 1.86 -30.49
CA ALA A 201 -10.10 1.37 -29.95
C ALA A 201 -10.23 0.81 -28.53
N LEU A 202 -11.01 1.45 -27.66
CA LEU A 202 -11.27 0.97 -26.31
C LEU A 202 -12.13 -0.29 -26.30
N ALA A 203 -13.13 -0.39 -27.17
CA ALA A 203 -13.97 -1.59 -27.30
C ALA A 203 -13.14 -2.79 -27.82
N GLU A 204 -12.31 -2.57 -28.85
CA GLU A 204 -11.38 -3.58 -29.37
C GLU A 204 -10.41 -4.04 -28.28
N PHE A 205 -9.80 -3.09 -27.53
CA PHE A 205 -8.88 -3.38 -26.44
C PHE A 205 -9.56 -4.20 -25.33
N SER A 206 -10.77 -3.82 -24.92
CA SER A 206 -11.56 -4.53 -23.92
C SER A 206 -11.82 -5.98 -24.33
N ASN A 207 -12.24 -6.20 -25.58
CA ASN A 207 -12.55 -7.53 -26.10
C ASN A 207 -11.28 -8.40 -26.22
N THR A 208 -10.19 -7.84 -26.73
CA THR A 208 -8.94 -8.58 -26.99
C THR A 208 -8.22 -8.95 -25.68
N HIS A 209 -8.30 -8.11 -24.66
CA HIS A 209 -7.50 -8.27 -23.43
C HIS A 209 -8.36 -8.56 -22.18
N ASP A 210 -9.64 -8.92 -22.37
CA ASP A 210 -10.59 -9.25 -21.30
C ASP A 210 -10.66 -8.18 -20.18
N VAL A 211 -10.81 -6.92 -20.62
CA VAL A 211 -10.99 -5.81 -19.69
C VAL A 211 -12.47 -5.62 -19.41
N ALA A 212 -12.89 -5.85 -18.16
CA ALA A 212 -14.29 -5.80 -17.75
C ALA A 212 -14.83 -4.38 -17.69
N ARG A 213 -14.01 -3.40 -17.28
CA ARG A 213 -14.39 -1.99 -17.18
C ARG A 213 -13.26 -1.09 -17.66
N ILE A 214 -13.62 -0.07 -18.43
CA ILE A 214 -12.71 1.02 -18.81
C ILE A 214 -13.29 2.36 -18.38
N THR A 215 -12.49 3.11 -17.64
CA THR A 215 -12.80 4.46 -17.19
C THR A 215 -11.80 5.43 -17.81
N VAL A 216 -12.25 6.57 -18.30
CA VAL A 216 -11.41 7.63 -18.88
C VAL A 216 -11.71 8.94 -18.16
N ALA A 217 -10.68 9.55 -17.59
CA ALA A 217 -10.78 10.80 -16.83
C ALA A 217 -11.92 10.78 -15.76
N GLY A 218 -12.12 9.65 -15.10
CA GLY A 218 -13.13 9.44 -14.06
C GLY A 218 -14.50 9.01 -14.55
N GLU A 219 -14.76 9.02 -15.88
CA GLU A 219 -16.02 8.57 -16.46
C GLU A 219 -15.90 7.12 -16.98
N THR A 220 -16.82 6.24 -16.59
CA THR A 220 -16.87 4.87 -17.11
C THR A 220 -17.43 4.90 -18.54
N VAL A 221 -16.59 4.57 -19.52
CA VAL A 221 -16.91 4.61 -20.94
C VAL A 221 -17.27 3.24 -21.52
N LEU A 222 -16.88 2.16 -20.82
CA LEU A 222 -17.20 0.79 -21.20
C LEU A 222 -17.27 -0.08 -19.95
N GLU A 223 -18.30 -0.89 -19.84
CA GLU A 223 -18.45 -1.91 -18.79
C GLU A 223 -19.13 -3.15 -19.40
N ARG A 224 -18.39 -4.26 -19.47
CA ARG A 224 -18.87 -5.57 -19.93
C ARG A 224 -19.31 -6.45 -18.76
N GLY A 225 -18.87 -6.13 -17.56
CA GLY A 225 -19.16 -6.82 -16.33
C GLY A 225 -18.51 -6.09 -15.15
N ALA A 226 -19.08 -6.27 -13.97
CA ALA A 226 -18.53 -5.64 -12.78
C ALA A 226 -17.21 -6.34 -12.36
N PRO A 227 -16.08 -5.62 -12.25
CA PRO A 227 -14.83 -6.18 -11.76
C PRO A 227 -14.93 -6.43 -10.25
N ASN A 228 -15.59 -7.51 -9.85
CA ASN A 228 -15.85 -7.85 -8.47
C ASN A 228 -14.64 -8.50 -7.79
N LEU A 229 -14.54 -8.28 -6.48
CA LEU A 229 -13.72 -9.08 -5.56
C LEU A 229 -14.56 -9.47 -4.34
N SER A 230 -14.03 -10.37 -3.51
CA SER A 230 -14.75 -10.88 -2.35
C SER A 230 -14.09 -10.42 -1.05
N PHE A 231 -14.85 -9.75 -0.19
CA PHE A 231 -14.47 -9.49 1.20
C PHE A 231 -15.25 -10.42 2.13
N GLY A 232 -14.52 -11.35 2.76
CA GLY A 232 -15.16 -12.34 3.64
C GLY A 232 -16.26 -13.16 2.97
N GLY A 233 -16.20 -13.43 1.67
CA GLY A 233 -17.21 -14.15 0.90
C GLY A 233 -18.35 -13.29 0.35
N THR A 234 -18.31 -11.98 0.56
CA THR A 234 -19.29 -11.02 0.01
C THR A 234 -18.68 -10.33 -1.20
N LEU A 235 -19.37 -10.39 -2.36
CA LEU A 235 -18.90 -9.74 -3.58
C LEU A 235 -19.08 -8.22 -3.51
N VAL A 236 -18.07 -7.50 -3.92
CA VAL A 236 -18.06 -6.04 -4.02
C VAL A 236 -17.45 -5.63 -5.35
N ALA A 237 -18.11 -4.72 -6.06
CA ALA A 237 -17.54 -4.01 -7.19
C ALA A 237 -16.91 -2.69 -6.67
N PRO A 238 -15.59 -2.58 -6.59
CA PRO A 238 -14.95 -1.35 -6.13
C PRO A 238 -15.18 -0.22 -7.13
N PRO A 239 -15.10 1.05 -6.69
CA PRO A 239 -15.15 2.17 -7.61
C PRO A 239 -13.96 2.12 -8.58
N PRO A 240 -14.10 2.71 -9.80
CA PRO A 240 -13.01 2.79 -10.76
C PRO A 240 -11.75 3.39 -10.14
N ALA A 241 -10.61 2.74 -10.35
CA ALA A 241 -9.31 3.13 -9.76
C ALA A 241 -9.32 3.30 -8.22
N GLY A 242 -10.35 2.83 -7.52
CA GLY A 242 -10.48 2.92 -6.07
C GLY A 242 -9.32 2.24 -5.34
N PHE A 243 -9.13 2.61 -4.08
CA PHE A 243 -8.13 1.96 -3.24
C PHE A 243 -8.50 0.51 -2.96
N LEU A 244 -7.51 -0.36 -3.06
CA LEU A 244 -7.57 -1.76 -2.64
C LEU A 244 -6.21 -2.16 -2.09
N GLN A 245 -6.18 -3.11 -1.17
CA GLN A 245 -4.93 -3.71 -0.70
C GLN A 245 -4.13 -4.26 -1.90
N PRO A 246 -2.81 -4.06 -1.93
CA PRO A 246 -1.97 -4.33 -3.10
C PRO A 246 -2.02 -5.77 -3.60
N SER A 247 -2.21 -6.75 -2.72
CA SER A 247 -2.33 -8.17 -3.06
C SER A 247 -3.51 -8.83 -2.35
N ALA A 248 -4.06 -9.87 -2.94
CA ALA A 248 -5.15 -10.65 -2.33
C ALA A 248 -4.67 -11.40 -1.07
N ALA A 249 -3.44 -11.95 -1.12
CA ALA A 249 -2.85 -12.63 0.03
C ALA A 249 -2.55 -11.65 1.19
N GLY A 250 -2.11 -10.41 0.89
CA GLY A 250 -1.92 -9.35 1.88
C GLY A 250 -3.23 -8.93 2.53
N GLU A 251 -4.26 -8.73 1.72
CA GLU A 251 -5.60 -8.42 2.23
C GLU A 251 -6.12 -9.51 3.17
N ALA A 252 -6.02 -10.78 2.76
CA ALA A 252 -6.44 -11.90 3.59
C ALA A 252 -5.64 -11.96 4.91
N ALA A 253 -4.32 -11.71 4.86
CA ALA A 253 -3.46 -11.68 6.04
C ALA A 253 -3.84 -10.56 7.02
N LEU A 254 -4.16 -9.36 6.51
CA LEU A 254 -4.60 -8.23 7.32
C LEU A 254 -5.97 -8.50 7.95
N VAL A 255 -6.93 -9.02 7.17
CA VAL A 255 -8.27 -9.39 7.68
C VAL A 255 -8.15 -10.45 8.78
N GLU A 256 -7.39 -11.53 8.56
CA GLU A 256 -7.12 -12.54 9.55
C GLU A 256 -6.53 -11.95 10.84
N ALA A 257 -5.53 -11.07 10.69
CA ALA A 257 -4.87 -10.43 11.83
C ALA A 257 -5.80 -9.51 12.62
N VAL A 258 -6.70 -8.79 11.94
CA VAL A 258 -7.73 -7.95 12.56
C VAL A 258 -8.73 -8.82 13.33
N LEU A 259 -9.29 -9.87 12.68
CA LEU A 259 -10.27 -10.75 13.31
C LEU A 259 -9.71 -11.47 14.52
N ALA A 260 -8.46 -11.92 14.47
CA ALA A 260 -7.77 -12.58 15.58
C ALA A 260 -7.56 -11.66 16.81
N ARG A 261 -7.67 -10.34 16.63
CA ARG A 261 -7.46 -9.33 17.68
C ARG A 261 -8.75 -8.71 18.22
N LEU A 262 -9.92 -9.17 17.75
CA LEU A 262 -11.19 -8.59 18.18
C LEU A 262 -11.39 -8.69 19.70
N GLY A 263 -11.01 -9.83 20.32
CA GLY A 263 -11.39 -10.12 21.70
C GLY A 263 -12.86 -10.54 21.80
N GLU A 264 -13.39 -10.54 23.01
CA GLU A 264 -14.76 -11.01 23.32
C GLU A 264 -15.63 -9.88 23.89
N GLY A 265 -16.96 -10.08 23.89
CA GLY A 265 -17.91 -9.22 24.57
C GLY A 265 -18.27 -7.93 23.84
N HIS A 266 -17.85 -7.76 22.60
CA HIS A 266 -18.19 -6.57 21.80
C HIS A 266 -19.58 -6.70 21.18
N ARG A 267 -20.33 -5.59 21.22
CA ARG A 267 -21.70 -5.52 20.68
C ARG A 267 -21.73 -5.04 19.22
N ARG A 268 -20.75 -4.21 18.85
CA ARG A 268 -20.69 -3.52 17.56
C ARG A 268 -19.24 -3.22 17.18
N ALA A 269 -18.93 -3.29 15.90
CA ALA A 269 -17.66 -2.81 15.35
C ALA A 269 -17.82 -1.43 14.71
N ILE A 270 -16.82 -0.58 14.90
CA ILE A 270 -16.68 0.70 14.21
C ILE A 270 -15.47 0.57 13.29
N ASP A 271 -15.68 0.72 11.97
CA ASP A 271 -14.63 0.62 10.96
C ASP A 271 -14.32 2.02 10.42
N LEU A 272 -13.15 2.55 10.77
CA LEU A 272 -12.68 3.89 10.42
C LEU A 272 -11.72 3.81 9.24
N PHE A 273 -11.97 4.62 8.21
CA PHE A 273 -11.31 4.55 6.89
C PHE A 273 -11.65 3.24 6.16
N ALA A 274 -12.94 2.90 6.16
CA ALA A 274 -13.43 1.57 5.78
C ALA A 274 -13.24 1.20 4.30
N GLY A 275 -12.93 2.16 3.43
CA GLY A 275 -12.84 1.93 2.00
C GLY A 275 -14.13 1.32 1.45
N CYS A 276 -14.01 0.33 0.58
CA CYS A 276 -15.16 -0.41 0.06
C CYS A 276 -15.52 -1.68 0.88
N GLY A 277 -15.00 -1.79 2.13
CA GLY A 277 -15.46 -2.79 3.08
C GLY A 277 -14.51 -3.94 3.38
N THR A 278 -13.21 -3.75 3.18
CA THR A 278 -12.17 -4.77 3.43
C THR A 278 -12.31 -5.41 4.82
N PHE A 279 -12.52 -4.61 5.86
CA PHE A 279 -12.74 -5.10 7.23
C PHE A 279 -14.23 -5.12 7.59
N SER A 280 -15.03 -4.13 7.15
CA SER A 280 -16.45 -4.03 7.47
C SER A 280 -17.23 -5.30 7.15
N LEU A 281 -17.04 -5.90 5.97
CA LEU A 281 -17.83 -7.06 5.55
C LEU A 281 -17.46 -8.35 6.28
N PRO A 282 -16.18 -8.69 6.51
CA PRO A 282 -15.79 -9.75 7.43
C PRO A 282 -16.31 -9.57 8.85
N LEU A 283 -16.25 -8.34 9.39
CA LEU A 283 -16.78 -8.02 10.71
C LEU A 283 -18.30 -8.16 10.80
N ALA A 284 -19.01 -7.80 9.73
CA ALA A 284 -20.46 -7.93 9.64
C ALA A 284 -20.98 -9.39 9.72
N LYS A 285 -20.13 -10.38 9.53
CA LYS A 285 -20.48 -11.77 9.82
C LYS A 285 -20.61 -12.05 11.31
N LEU A 286 -19.92 -11.29 12.14
CA LEU A 286 -19.83 -11.51 13.58
C LEU A 286 -20.76 -10.57 14.35
N MET A 287 -20.78 -9.28 14.00
CA MET A 287 -21.51 -8.25 14.74
C MET A 287 -21.97 -7.10 13.81
N PRO A 288 -22.92 -6.24 14.24
CA PRO A 288 -23.25 -5.02 13.52
C PRO A 288 -22.02 -4.12 13.35
N VAL A 289 -21.95 -3.38 12.22
CA VAL A 289 -20.82 -2.51 11.86
C VAL A 289 -21.33 -1.12 11.53
N ILE A 290 -20.66 -0.10 12.05
CA ILE A 290 -20.75 1.27 11.53
C ILE A 290 -19.40 1.55 10.82
N ALA A 291 -19.47 1.90 9.54
CA ALA A 291 -18.32 2.14 8.69
C ALA A 291 -18.26 3.61 8.27
N TYR A 292 -17.14 4.27 8.48
CA TYR A 292 -16.89 5.65 8.08
C TYR A 292 -15.82 5.69 7.00
N GLU A 293 -16.12 6.37 5.90
CA GLU A 293 -15.22 6.52 4.75
C GLU A 293 -15.42 7.89 4.09
N GLY A 294 -14.35 8.54 3.64
CA GLY A 294 -14.39 9.85 2.98
C GLY A 294 -14.85 9.79 1.52
N ASP A 295 -14.50 8.71 0.82
CA ASP A 295 -14.86 8.52 -0.59
C ASP A 295 -16.31 8.02 -0.73
N ALA A 296 -17.16 8.87 -1.30
CA ALA A 296 -18.57 8.54 -1.55
C ALA A 296 -18.77 7.29 -2.43
N ALA A 297 -17.88 7.06 -3.40
CA ALA A 297 -17.98 5.91 -4.30
C ALA A 297 -17.63 4.61 -3.57
N ALA A 298 -16.66 4.64 -2.66
CA ALA A 298 -16.30 3.51 -1.81
C ALA A 298 -17.44 3.18 -0.81
N VAL A 299 -18.04 4.19 -0.15
CA VAL A 299 -19.22 4.02 0.70
C VAL A 299 -20.37 3.38 -0.06
N ALA A 300 -20.65 3.87 -1.28
CA ALA A 300 -21.70 3.31 -2.11
C ALA A 300 -21.41 1.85 -2.51
N ALA A 301 -20.13 1.51 -2.81
CA ALA A 301 -19.71 0.15 -3.13
C ALA A 301 -19.89 -0.81 -1.93
N LEU A 302 -19.47 -0.39 -0.73
CA LEU A 302 -19.69 -1.13 0.52
C LEU A 302 -21.19 -1.37 0.76
N GLY A 303 -22.01 -0.33 0.66
CA GLY A 303 -23.46 -0.43 0.86
C GLY A 303 -24.15 -1.35 -0.16
N ARG A 304 -23.69 -1.37 -1.43
CA ARG A 304 -24.21 -2.33 -2.42
C ARG A 304 -23.79 -3.76 -2.08
N GLY A 305 -22.50 -3.98 -1.77
CA GLY A 305 -21.97 -5.29 -1.39
C GLY A 305 -22.72 -5.87 -0.19
N TRP A 306 -22.91 -5.07 0.87
CA TRP A 306 -23.66 -5.49 2.06
C TRP A 306 -25.10 -5.91 1.71
N ARG A 307 -25.86 -5.11 0.94
CA ARG A 307 -27.25 -5.45 0.56
C ARG A 307 -27.37 -6.73 -0.26
N GLN A 308 -26.34 -7.08 -1.03
CA GLN A 308 -26.28 -8.30 -1.84
C GLN A 308 -25.70 -9.50 -1.06
N GLY A 309 -24.99 -9.22 0.05
CA GLY A 309 -24.37 -10.24 0.91
C GLY A 309 -25.40 -11.08 1.66
N ARG A 310 -25.01 -12.30 1.99
CA ARG A 310 -25.85 -13.22 2.79
C ARG A 310 -25.21 -13.50 4.16
N GLY A 311 -26.05 -13.62 5.17
CA GLY A 311 -25.61 -13.95 6.53
C GLY A 311 -24.82 -12.83 7.23
N LEU A 312 -24.97 -11.60 6.76
CA LEU A 312 -24.35 -10.41 7.36
C LEU A 312 -25.27 -9.77 8.37
N LYS A 313 -24.70 -9.28 9.47
CA LYS A 313 -25.34 -8.35 10.38
C LYS A 313 -25.49 -6.99 9.70
N HIS A 314 -26.16 -6.06 10.38
CA HIS A 314 -26.37 -4.71 9.86
C HIS A 314 -25.04 -3.98 9.62
N VAL A 315 -24.91 -3.31 8.48
CA VAL A 315 -23.80 -2.38 8.17
C VAL A 315 -24.37 -1.01 7.85
N GLU A 316 -24.03 -0.04 8.66
CA GLU A 316 -24.28 1.37 8.37
C GLU A 316 -23.01 1.99 7.77
N ALA A 317 -23.05 2.29 6.48
CA ALA A 317 -21.92 2.90 5.77
C ALA A 317 -22.17 4.39 5.59
N THR A 318 -21.36 5.23 6.25
CA THR A 318 -21.52 6.68 6.31
C THR A 318 -20.34 7.39 5.67
N ARG A 319 -20.63 8.35 4.75
CA ARG A 319 -19.59 9.22 4.22
C ARG A 319 -19.17 10.25 5.26
N ARG A 320 -17.90 10.21 5.67
CA ARG A 320 -17.31 11.14 6.63
C ARG A 320 -15.82 11.31 6.37
N ASP A 321 -15.39 12.53 6.15
CA ASP A 321 -13.96 12.89 6.09
C ASP A 321 -13.41 12.94 7.52
N LEU A 322 -12.75 11.88 7.95
CA LEU A 322 -12.25 11.71 9.31
C LEU A 322 -11.07 12.62 9.66
N TYR A 323 -10.42 13.24 8.68
CA TYR A 323 -9.41 14.26 8.93
C TYR A 323 -10.02 15.60 9.32
N ARG A 324 -11.19 15.95 8.76
CA ARG A 324 -11.87 17.20 9.01
C ARG A 324 -12.94 17.10 10.09
N ARG A 325 -13.57 15.94 10.19
CA ARG A 325 -14.68 15.65 11.12
C ARG A 325 -14.49 14.26 11.71
N PRO A 326 -13.54 14.07 12.64
CA PRO A 326 -13.37 12.79 13.32
C PRO A 326 -14.70 12.36 13.98
N VAL A 327 -14.87 11.08 14.25
CA VAL A 327 -15.96 10.58 15.08
C VAL A 327 -15.69 11.02 16.50
N GLU A 328 -16.64 11.74 17.08
CA GLU A 328 -16.50 12.35 18.41
C GLU A 328 -16.54 11.27 19.51
N ALA A 329 -15.89 11.52 20.64
CA ALA A 329 -15.80 10.58 21.76
C ALA A 329 -17.17 10.08 22.26
N VAL A 330 -18.19 10.94 22.20
CA VAL A 330 -19.57 10.63 22.62
C VAL A 330 -20.35 9.76 21.63
N GLU A 331 -19.86 9.58 20.41
CA GLU A 331 -20.46 8.71 19.40
C GLU A 331 -20.06 7.23 19.59
N PHE A 332 -19.09 6.96 20.47
CA PHE A 332 -18.62 5.61 20.80
C PHE A 332 -19.24 5.09 22.09
N ASP A 333 -19.46 3.78 22.15
CA ASP A 333 -19.88 3.06 23.34
C ASP A 333 -18.75 2.19 23.92
N ALA A 334 -18.79 1.91 25.22
CA ALA A 334 -17.83 1.03 25.88
C ALA A 334 -17.85 -0.43 25.36
N GLY A 335 -18.95 -0.82 24.72
CA GLY A 335 -19.11 -2.14 24.07
C GLY A 335 -18.67 -2.17 22.60
N ASP A 336 -18.14 -1.07 22.07
CA ASP A 336 -17.63 -1.04 20.70
C ASP A 336 -16.20 -1.62 20.63
N VAL A 337 -15.90 -2.27 19.51
CA VAL A 337 -14.53 -2.50 19.05
C VAL A 337 -14.26 -1.63 17.84
N VAL A 338 -13.16 -0.90 17.84
CA VAL A 338 -12.79 -0.01 16.74
C VAL A 338 -11.71 -0.66 15.89
N VAL A 339 -11.91 -0.67 14.59
CA VAL A 339 -10.86 -0.98 13.59
C VAL A 339 -10.51 0.33 12.89
N ILE A 340 -9.21 0.62 12.73
CA ILE A 340 -8.73 1.83 12.10
C ILE A 340 -7.59 1.50 11.13
N ASP A 341 -7.75 1.83 9.82
CA ASP A 341 -6.75 1.63 8.75
C ASP A 341 -6.55 2.95 7.97
N PRO A 342 -5.86 3.92 8.54
CA PRO A 342 -5.71 5.23 7.94
C PRO A 342 -4.67 5.23 6.81
N PRO A 343 -4.69 6.23 5.90
CA PRO A 343 -3.60 6.52 5.00
C PRO A 343 -2.26 6.77 5.73
N ARG A 344 -1.17 6.91 4.97
CA ARG A 344 0.23 6.98 5.48
C ARG A 344 0.48 8.04 6.54
N GLU A 345 -0.25 9.13 6.50
CA GLU A 345 -0.17 10.24 7.46
C GLU A 345 -0.63 9.85 8.86
N GLY A 346 -1.31 8.70 8.99
CA GLY A 346 -1.96 8.27 10.22
C GLY A 346 -3.27 9.02 10.45
N ALA A 347 -3.82 8.93 11.64
CA ALA A 347 -5.13 9.49 11.98
C ALA A 347 -5.12 10.28 13.29
N GLU A 348 -4.16 11.16 13.50
CA GLU A 348 -3.93 11.84 14.77
C GLU A 348 -5.21 12.47 15.36
N ALA A 349 -6.00 13.19 14.55
CA ALA A 349 -7.25 13.81 15.03
C ALA A 349 -8.25 12.76 15.52
N GLN A 350 -8.45 11.68 14.79
CA GLN A 350 -9.34 10.58 15.16
C GLN A 350 -8.83 9.81 16.38
N VAL A 351 -7.52 9.61 16.48
CA VAL A 351 -6.90 8.90 17.61
C VAL A 351 -7.05 9.71 18.90
N ARG A 352 -7.01 11.04 18.85
CA ARG A 352 -7.29 11.90 20.02
C ARG A 352 -8.72 11.74 20.52
N THR A 353 -9.71 11.70 19.62
CA THR A 353 -11.11 11.46 20.04
C THR A 353 -11.31 10.04 20.58
N LEU A 354 -10.60 9.04 20.03
CA LEU A 354 -10.60 7.69 20.58
C LEU A 354 -9.96 7.61 21.98
N ALA A 355 -8.92 8.39 22.24
CA ALA A 355 -8.27 8.47 23.54
C ALA A 355 -9.27 8.95 24.64
N ASP A 356 -10.13 9.90 24.30
CA ASP A 356 -11.15 10.47 25.18
C ASP A 356 -12.46 9.66 25.23
N SER A 357 -12.63 8.65 24.37
CA SER A 357 -13.86 7.86 24.22
C SER A 357 -13.98 6.77 25.28
N PRO A 358 -15.14 6.16 25.49
CA PRO A 358 -15.31 5.02 26.39
C PRO A 358 -14.84 3.67 25.79
N VAL A 359 -14.32 3.64 24.58
CA VAL A 359 -13.86 2.45 23.89
C VAL A 359 -12.75 1.76 24.68
N ARG A 360 -12.81 0.42 24.74
CA ARG A 360 -11.82 -0.39 25.46
C ARG A 360 -10.89 -1.18 24.55
N ARG A 361 -11.26 -1.35 23.28
CA ARG A 361 -10.50 -2.14 22.29
C ARG A 361 -10.42 -1.41 20.98
N ILE A 362 -9.19 -1.17 20.50
CA ILE A 362 -8.91 -0.55 19.21
C ILE A 362 -7.95 -1.49 18.48
N ILE A 363 -8.25 -1.84 17.23
CA ILE A 363 -7.37 -2.63 16.35
C ILE A 363 -6.87 -1.68 15.29
N ALA A 364 -5.57 -1.48 15.23
CA ALA A 364 -4.94 -0.58 14.29
C ALA A 364 -4.18 -1.33 13.21
N VAL A 365 -4.46 -0.97 11.98
CA VAL A 365 -3.70 -1.33 10.78
C VAL A 365 -2.95 -0.10 10.32
N SER A 366 -1.73 -0.21 9.86
CA SER A 366 -0.97 0.95 9.36
C SER A 366 0.11 0.53 8.37
N CYS A 367 0.29 1.32 7.31
CA CYS A 367 1.38 1.19 6.34
C CYS A 367 2.59 2.08 6.66
N SER A 368 2.61 2.73 7.84
CA SER A 368 3.67 3.65 8.25
C SER A 368 4.04 3.45 9.72
N PRO A 369 5.18 2.81 10.01
CA PRO A 369 5.62 2.64 11.40
C PRO A 369 5.74 3.94 12.18
N ALA A 370 6.13 5.04 11.53
CA ALA A 370 6.32 6.32 12.18
C ALA A 370 5.01 6.98 12.62
N SER A 371 3.97 6.99 11.75
CA SER A 371 2.64 7.50 12.11
C SER A 371 1.95 6.60 13.12
N PHE A 372 2.08 5.27 12.97
CA PHE A 372 1.57 4.32 13.96
C PHE A 372 2.18 4.56 15.36
N ALA A 373 3.50 4.71 15.47
CA ALA A 373 4.16 4.94 16.74
C ALA A 373 3.74 6.28 17.41
N ARG A 374 3.50 7.34 16.58
CA ARG A 374 2.94 8.60 17.07
C ARG A 374 1.53 8.39 17.62
N ASP A 375 0.68 7.74 16.86
CA ASP A 375 -0.72 7.49 17.22
C ASP A 375 -0.82 6.57 18.45
N ALA A 376 0.06 5.55 18.53
CA ALA A 376 0.19 4.67 19.69
C ALA A 376 0.54 5.44 20.97
N ARG A 377 1.41 6.47 20.89
CA ARG A 377 1.78 7.27 22.05
C ARG A 377 0.59 8.04 22.62
N ILE A 378 -0.25 8.60 21.75
CA ILE A 378 -1.48 9.30 22.16
C ILE A 378 -2.41 8.34 22.94
N LEU A 379 -2.62 7.14 22.42
CA LEU A 379 -3.45 6.13 23.09
C LEU A 379 -2.85 5.65 24.42
N ALA A 380 -1.54 5.47 24.46
CA ALA A 380 -0.85 5.05 25.69
C ALA A 380 -0.97 6.11 26.80
N GLU A 381 -0.88 7.39 26.47
CA GLU A 381 -1.10 8.50 27.41
C GLU A 381 -2.53 8.54 27.95
N ALA A 382 -3.50 7.99 27.22
CA ALA A 382 -4.88 7.81 27.63
C ALA A 382 -5.16 6.47 28.36
N GLY A 383 -4.11 5.72 28.71
CA GLY A 383 -4.21 4.50 29.50
C GLY A 383 -4.40 3.20 28.69
N PHE A 384 -4.31 3.26 27.36
CA PHE A 384 -4.29 2.04 26.56
C PHE A 384 -2.93 1.36 26.61
N ARG A 385 -2.93 0.01 26.64
CA ARG A 385 -1.74 -0.82 26.45
C ARG A 385 -1.66 -1.28 25.00
N LEU A 386 -0.50 -1.13 24.39
CA LEU A 386 -0.19 -1.64 23.06
C LEU A 386 0.10 -3.13 23.15
N GLY A 387 -0.66 -3.95 22.41
CA GLY A 387 -0.42 -5.38 22.25
C GLY A 387 0.68 -5.72 21.25
N PRO A 388 0.95 -7.03 21.04
CA PRO A 388 1.95 -7.48 20.07
C PRO A 388 1.70 -6.94 18.66
N VAL A 389 2.75 -6.48 17.98
CA VAL A 389 2.67 -5.92 16.63
C VAL A 389 3.04 -7.00 15.61
N LEU A 390 2.16 -7.26 14.66
CA LEU A 390 2.39 -8.17 13.54
C LEU A 390 2.78 -7.38 12.29
N PRO A 391 4.03 -7.49 11.80
CA PRO A 391 4.41 -6.98 10.48
C PRO A 391 3.84 -7.87 9.38
N VAL A 392 3.24 -7.27 8.34
CA VAL A 392 2.76 -7.96 7.13
C VAL A 392 3.46 -7.36 5.91
N ASP A 393 4.27 -8.16 5.23
CA ASP A 393 5.01 -7.73 4.06
C ASP A 393 4.30 -8.12 2.77
N GLN A 394 3.43 -7.22 2.29
CA GLN A 394 2.80 -7.32 0.96
C GLN A 394 3.53 -6.48 -0.12
N PHE A 395 4.69 -5.91 0.22
CA PHE A 395 5.52 -5.08 -0.68
C PHE A 395 6.93 -5.67 -0.79
N ALA A 396 7.05 -6.90 -1.29
CA ALA A 396 8.21 -7.77 -1.19
C ALA A 396 9.57 -7.09 -1.36
N TRP A 397 9.76 -6.22 -2.31
CA TRP A 397 11.05 -5.57 -2.59
C TRP A 397 11.09 -4.06 -2.31
N SER A 398 10.15 -3.58 -1.52
CA SER A 398 10.08 -2.18 -1.09
C SER A 398 10.39 -2.07 0.41
N SER A 399 10.78 -0.88 0.86
CA SER A 399 10.97 -0.58 2.28
C SER A 399 9.65 -0.46 3.06
N HIS A 400 8.51 -0.53 2.38
CA HIS A 400 7.20 -0.43 3.01
C HIS A 400 6.81 -1.73 3.71
N VAL A 401 6.12 -1.59 4.84
CA VAL A 401 5.56 -2.69 5.61
C VAL A 401 4.19 -2.27 6.15
N GLU A 402 3.23 -3.17 6.10
CA GLU A 402 2.01 -3.06 6.89
C GLU A 402 2.25 -3.63 8.27
N LEU A 403 1.50 -3.15 9.24
CA LEU A 403 1.51 -3.68 10.59
C LEU A 403 0.09 -3.71 11.16
N VAL A 404 -0.16 -4.69 12.01
CA VAL A 404 -1.43 -4.83 12.73
C VAL A 404 -1.13 -5.02 14.21
N SER A 405 -1.80 -4.23 15.05
CA SER A 405 -1.78 -4.43 16.49
C SER A 405 -3.12 -4.07 17.10
N HIS A 406 -3.23 -4.17 18.40
CA HIS A 406 -4.39 -3.71 19.15
C HIS A 406 -3.98 -2.89 20.37
N PHE A 407 -4.90 -2.09 20.84
CA PHE A 407 -4.82 -1.35 22.07
C PHE A 407 -5.99 -1.73 22.97
N GLU A 408 -5.74 -1.89 24.26
CA GLU A 408 -6.75 -2.26 25.24
C GLU A 408 -6.56 -1.51 26.55
N ARG A 409 -7.69 -1.24 27.25
CA ARG A 409 -7.72 -0.67 28.61
C ARG A 409 -8.89 -1.18 29.44
#